data_731516f73e0542b70a2e0fe8dd81d2ac
#
_entry.id   731516f73e0542b70a2e0fe8dd81d2ac
#
_cell.length_a   1.000
_cell.length_b   1.000
_cell.length_c   1.000
_cell.angle_alpha   90.00
_cell.angle_beta   90.00
_cell.angle_gamma   90.00
#
_symmetry.space_group_name_H-M   'P 1'
#
loop_
_entity.id
_entity.type
_entity.pdbx_description
1 polymer ?
#
loop_
_entity_poly.entity_id
_entity_poly.type
_entity_poly.pdbx_seq_one_letter_code
_entity_poly.pdbx_strand_id
1 'polypeptide(L)'
;MENRKVYLDDHTNLLQLEEHMYPLVDVKTPNVFRNLFHYDEIPKIAFNDRIVPHCMPDEIWITDTTFRDGQQSRAPYSTEQIVTLYDYFHRLGGPKGKIRQCEFFLYSKKDRDAVYKCMEKDYKFPEITSWIRASKKDFELVKEIGMKETGILVSCSDYHIFYKLKMTRREAMEHYLSIVRECLETGISPRCHLEDITRSDIYGFVIPFCLELMKLMDEYKIPVKIRVCDTMGYGVNYPGAVIPRSIPGIIYGLRVHAGVPSELIEFHGHNDFYKAVSNSSTAWLYGACGVNCSLFGIGERTGNTPLEAMVFEYAQLRGTLDGMDTTVITELADYYEKEIGYHIPSRTPFVGKNFNVTRAGIHADGLLKNEEIYNVFDTGKFLNRPPLVAISNTSGLAGIAHWINTYFKLPEDKKVDKNSELVSSVKEWVDKQYEEGRVTVLTDDELIRVIDENCKRIGVELI
;
A
#
# COMPACT_ATOMS: atom_id res chain seq x y z
N MET A 1 -24.78 6.83 26.87
CA MET A 1 -23.67 5.98 27.35
C MET A 1 -24.13 5.39 28.67
N GLU A 2 -24.48 4.12 28.67
CA GLU A 2 -24.72 3.42 29.92
C GLU A 2 -23.46 3.43 30.77
N ASN A 3 -23.62 3.75 32.05
CA ASN A 3 -22.51 3.73 33.00
C ASN A 3 -22.06 2.27 33.19
N ARG A 4 -20.95 1.89 32.60
CA ARG A 4 -20.30 0.59 32.89
C ARG A 4 -19.99 0.50 34.35
N LYS A 5 -20.49 -0.53 35.01
CA LYS A 5 -20.20 -0.79 36.41
C LYS A 5 -18.83 -1.45 36.53
N VAL A 6 -18.02 -0.97 37.43
CA VAL A 6 -16.81 -1.63 37.88
C VAL A 6 -17.18 -2.48 39.07
N TYR A 7 -16.81 -3.75 39.06
CA TYR A 7 -16.99 -4.66 40.20
C TYR A 7 -15.69 -5.31 40.61
N LEU A 8 -15.60 -5.74 41.84
CA LEU A 8 -14.48 -6.53 42.33
C LEU A 8 -14.80 -8.01 42.05
N ASP A 9 -13.91 -8.67 41.33
CA ASP A 9 -13.99 -10.13 41.14
C ASP A 9 -13.42 -10.81 42.41
N ASP A 10 -14.29 -11.48 43.13
CA ASP A 10 -13.97 -12.10 44.43
C ASP A 10 -12.96 -13.29 44.29
N HIS A 11 -12.80 -13.87 43.11
CA HIS A 11 -11.86 -14.98 42.89
C HIS A 11 -10.45 -14.47 42.59
N THR A 12 -10.34 -13.40 41.80
CA THR A 12 -9.05 -12.85 41.38
C THR A 12 -8.59 -11.65 42.23
N ASN A 13 -9.50 -11.09 43.04
CA ASN A 13 -9.33 -9.86 43.79
C ASN A 13 -8.90 -8.66 42.88
N LEU A 14 -9.36 -8.64 41.66
CA LEU A 14 -9.12 -7.59 40.68
C LEU A 14 -10.41 -6.83 40.38
N LEU A 15 -10.26 -5.52 40.13
CA LEU A 15 -11.34 -4.71 39.60
C LEU A 15 -11.58 -5.07 38.13
N GLN A 16 -12.78 -5.49 37.84
CA GLN A 16 -13.23 -5.84 36.52
C GLN A 16 -14.32 -4.88 36.03
N LEU A 17 -14.37 -4.66 34.72
CA LEU A 17 -15.48 -3.98 34.09
C LEU A 17 -16.60 -5.00 33.79
N GLU A 18 -17.84 -4.62 34.05
CA GLU A 18 -18.98 -5.41 33.60
C GLU A 18 -18.88 -5.71 32.10
N GLU A 19 -19.05 -6.97 31.71
CA GLU A 19 -19.02 -7.36 30.30
C GLU A 19 -20.01 -6.50 29.52
N HIS A 20 -19.49 -5.81 28.50
CA HIS A 20 -20.32 -5.02 27.62
C HIS A 20 -20.81 -5.89 26.46
N MET A 21 -22.14 -6.11 26.48
CA MET A 21 -22.80 -6.77 25.35
C MET A 21 -22.89 -5.81 24.17
N TYR A 22 -22.49 -6.27 22.98
CA TYR A 22 -22.62 -5.53 21.71
C TYR A 22 -23.72 -6.17 20.84
N PRO A 23 -25.03 -5.97 21.14
CA PRO A 23 -26.07 -6.52 20.31
C PRO A 23 -26.11 -5.80 18.96
N LEU A 24 -26.60 -6.51 17.94
CA LEU A 24 -26.94 -5.88 16.67
C LEU A 24 -28.00 -4.79 16.90
N VAL A 25 -27.71 -3.57 16.46
CA VAL A 25 -28.64 -2.45 16.45
C VAL A 25 -29.31 -2.37 15.08
N ASP A 26 -30.41 -3.09 14.92
CA ASP A 26 -31.17 -3.03 13.69
C ASP A 26 -32.00 -1.74 13.63
N VAL A 27 -31.91 -1.01 12.53
CA VAL A 27 -32.52 0.32 12.37
C VAL A 27 -33.48 0.32 11.18
N LYS A 28 -34.56 1.08 11.27
CA LYS A 28 -35.56 1.21 10.21
C LYS A 28 -35.12 2.14 9.09
N THR A 29 -34.24 3.08 9.39
CA THR A 29 -33.73 4.07 8.46
C THR A 29 -32.20 4.10 8.54
N PRO A 30 -31.49 4.31 7.42
CA PRO A 30 -30.03 4.28 7.39
C PRO A 30 -29.41 5.41 8.23
N ASN A 31 -28.40 5.07 9.02
CA ASN A 31 -27.51 6.04 9.65
C ASN A 31 -26.36 6.34 8.69
N VAL A 32 -26.45 7.46 8.00
CA VAL A 32 -25.44 7.90 7.03
C VAL A 32 -24.50 8.98 7.62
N PHE A 33 -24.53 9.19 8.93
CA PHE A 33 -23.66 10.13 9.67
C PHE A 33 -23.62 11.52 9.04
N ARG A 34 -24.79 12.12 8.75
CA ARG A 34 -24.88 13.43 8.08
C ARG A 34 -24.16 14.57 8.79
N ASN A 35 -23.96 14.47 10.08
CA ASN A 35 -23.15 15.40 10.87
C ASN A 35 -21.64 15.35 10.55
N LEU A 36 -21.17 14.30 9.87
CA LEU A 36 -19.76 14.10 9.46
C LEU A 36 -19.61 14.05 7.94
N PHE A 37 -20.58 13.52 7.23
CA PHE A 37 -20.54 13.26 5.79
C PHE A 37 -21.66 14.01 5.05
N HIS A 38 -21.59 15.34 5.05
CA HIS A 38 -22.41 16.15 4.14
C HIS A 38 -21.92 15.94 2.71
N TYR A 39 -22.86 15.77 1.76
CA TYR A 39 -22.47 15.52 0.38
C TYR A 39 -22.00 16.81 -0.34
N ASP A 40 -22.58 17.93 0.00
CA ASP A 40 -22.35 19.26 -0.55
C ASP A 40 -21.26 20.07 0.20
N GLU A 41 -20.61 19.46 1.18
CA GLU A 41 -19.53 20.05 1.97
C GLU A 41 -18.33 19.09 2.03
N ILE A 42 -17.16 19.63 2.40
CA ILE A 42 -15.98 18.81 2.69
C ILE A 42 -16.24 18.01 3.98
N PRO A 43 -16.03 16.66 3.96
CA PRO A 43 -16.31 15.83 5.12
C PRO A 43 -15.55 16.26 6.38
N LYS A 44 -16.27 16.61 7.42
CA LYS A 44 -15.73 17.11 8.68
C LYS A 44 -14.92 16.02 9.40
N ILE A 45 -13.81 16.40 10.03
CA ILE A 45 -13.11 15.58 11.01
C ILE A 45 -13.53 16.05 12.40
N ALA A 46 -14.14 15.17 13.19
CA ALA A 46 -14.55 15.45 14.55
C ALA A 46 -13.63 14.74 15.56
N PHE A 47 -13.47 15.32 16.75
CA PHE A 47 -12.63 14.82 17.82
C PHE A 47 -13.44 14.66 19.12
N ASN A 48 -13.09 13.69 19.94
CA ASN A 48 -13.69 13.47 21.28
C ASN A 48 -12.63 13.22 22.35
N ASP A 49 -11.36 13.44 22.02
CA ASP A 49 -10.19 13.32 22.92
C ASP A 49 -9.99 11.90 23.51
N ARG A 50 -10.66 10.88 22.96
CA ARG A 50 -10.46 9.49 23.36
C ARG A 50 -9.28 8.91 22.61
N ILE A 51 -8.17 8.71 23.31
CA ILE A 51 -6.95 8.14 22.77
C ILE A 51 -6.89 6.66 23.14
N VAL A 52 -6.64 5.81 22.16
CA VAL A 52 -6.40 4.38 22.35
C VAL A 52 -4.88 4.10 22.35
N PRO A 53 -4.41 3.07 23.10
CA PRO A 53 -2.98 2.77 23.17
C PRO A 53 -2.47 2.11 21.89
N HIS A 54 -1.19 2.35 21.56
CA HIS A 54 -0.48 1.58 20.56
C HIS A 54 -0.38 0.11 20.98
N CYS A 55 -0.44 -0.78 20.00
CA CYS A 55 -0.25 -2.21 20.21
C CYS A 55 0.23 -2.84 18.90
N MET A 56 1.43 -2.47 18.47
CA MET A 56 2.02 -3.03 17.25
C MET A 56 2.30 -4.54 17.45
N PRO A 57 1.85 -5.41 16.55
CA PRO A 57 2.14 -6.84 16.63
C PRO A 57 3.64 -7.15 16.46
N ASP A 58 4.06 -8.31 16.99
CA ASP A 58 5.44 -8.79 16.83
C ASP A 58 5.79 -9.04 15.36
N GLU A 59 4.84 -9.53 14.59
CA GLU A 59 4.97 -9.68 13.14
C GLU A 59 3.97 -8.78 12.40
N ILE A 60 4.48 -8.08 11.40
CA ILE A 60 3.67 -7.34 10.41
C ILE A 60 4.10 -7.74 9.00
N TRP A 61 3.20 -7.59 8.04
CA TRP A 61 3.43 -7.94 6.64
C TRP A 61 2.58 -7.13 5.67
N ILE A 62 2.92 -7.23 4.41
CA ILE A 62 2.22 -6.61 3.28
C ILE A 62 1.49 -7.70 2.51
N THR A 63 0.31 -7.41 2.00
CA THR A 63 -0.39 -8.22 1.00
C THR A 63 -0.63 -7.40 -0.26
N ASP A 64 -0.70 -8.07 -1.39
CA ASP A 64 -0.87 -7.42 -2.69
C ASP A 64 -2.29 -7.61 -3.24
N THR A 65 -2.83 -6.57 -3.86
CA THR A 65 -4.11 -6.60 -4.60
C THR A 65 -3.97 -6.04 -6.04
N THR A 66 -2.76 -5.96 -6.55
CA THR A 66 -2.47 -5.47 -7.92
C THR A 66 -3.28 -6.24 -8.97
N PHE A 67 -3.39 -7.57 -8.80
CA PHE A 67 -4.11 -8.44 -9.74
C PHE A 67 -5.63 -8.48 -9.54
N ARG A 68 -6.14 -7.82 -8.50
CA ARG A 68 -7.57 -7.69 -8.26
C ARG A 68 -7.98 -6.22 -8.33
N ASP A 69 -7.70 -5.42 -7.31
CA ASP A 69 -8.12 -4.02 -7.24
C ASP A 69 -7.38 -3.14 -8.25
N GLY A 70 -6.09 -3.37 -8.41
CA GLY A 70 -5.28 -2.69 -9.42
C GLY A 70 -5.78 -2.89 -10.85
N GLN A 71 -6.25 -4.09 -11.19
CA GLN A 71 -6.81 -4.36 -12.52
C GLN A 71 -8.13 -3.63 -12.81
N GLN A 72 -8.87 -3.18 -11.79
CA GLN A 72 -10.15 -2.48 -12.00
C GLN A 72 -9.98 -1.09 -12.61
N SER A 73 -8.82 -0.46 -12.38
CA SER A 73 -8.56 0.92 -12.82
C SER A 73 -7.79 1.03 -14.14
N ARG A 74 -7.49 -0.09 -14.78
CA ARG A 74 -6.67 -0.12 -16.01
C ARG A 74 -7.05 -1.28 -16.92
N ALA A 75 -6.46 -1.32 -18.13
CA ALA A 75 -6.53 -2.51 -18.98
C ALA A 75 -5.98 -3.74 -18.23
N PRO A 76 -6.66 -4.89 -18.28
CA PRO A 76 -6.23 -6.10 -17.60
C PRO A 76 -4.82 -6.53 -18.02
N TYR A 77 -4.03 -7.02 -17.07
CA TYR A 77 -2.73 -7.63 -17.38
C TYR A 77 -2.88 -8.88 -18.24
N SER A 78 -1.90 -9.19 -19.08
CA SER A 78 -1.81 -10.52 -19.69
C SER A 78 -1.45 -11.59 -18.66
N THR A 79 -1.68 -12.85 -18.98
CA THR A 79 -1.28 -13.98 -18.13
C THR A 79 0.23 -13.94 -17.85
N GLU A 80 1.04 -13.65 -18.87
CA GLU A 80 2.50 -13.57 -18.78
C GLU A 80 2.93 -12.40 -17.87
N GLN A 81 2.29 -11.24 -18.00
CA GLN A 81 2.54 -10.09 -17.12
C GLN A 81 2.23 -10.43 -15.65
N ILE A 82 1.11 -11.10 -15.37
CA ILE A 82 0.75 -11.52 -14.00
C ILE A 82 1.82 -12.45 -13.42
N VAL A 83 2.25 -13.46 -14.18
CA VAL A 83 3.28 -14.42 -13.73
C VAL A 83 4.60 -13.72 -13.47
N THR A 84 5.02 -12.82 -14.36
CA THR A 84 6.26 -12.03 -14.18
C THR A 84 6.19 -11.13 -12.94
N LEU A 85 5.08 -10.45 -12.73
CA LEU A 85 4.88 -9.61 -11.54
C LEU A 85 4.83 -10.45 -10.25
N TYR A 86 4.27 -11.66 -10.31
CA TYR A 86 4.26 -12.58 -9.18
C TYR A 86 5.67 -13.05 -8.80
N ASP A 87 6.54 -13.30 -9.79
CA ASP A 87 7.96 -13.58 -9.58
C ASP A 87 8.69 -12.38 -8.93
N TYR A 88 8.37 -11.16 -9.34
CA TYR A 88 8.89 -9.95 -8.70
C TYR A 88 8.44 -9.81 -7.24
N PHE A 89 7.17 -10.10 -6.93
CA PHE A 89 6.69 -10.09 -5.54
C PHE A 89 7.39 -11.12 -4.67
N HIS A 90 7.67 -12.31 -5.20
CA HIS A 90 8.44 -13.33 -4.50
C HIS A 90 9.85 -12.83 -4.15
N ARG A 91 10.56 -12.25 -5.11
CA ARG A 91 11.90 -11.69 -4.91
C ARG A 91 11.88 -10.52 -3.93
N LEU A 92 10.97 -9.56 -4.13
CA LEU A 92 10.82 -8.39 -3.27
C LEU A 92 10.49 -8.79 -1.83
N GLY A 93 9.57 -9.74 -1.63
CA GLY A 93 9.13 -10.20 -0.31
C GLY A 93 10.19 -10.95 0.48
N GLY A 94 11.22 -11.47 -0.20
CA GLY A 94 12.34 -12.17 0.40
C GLY A 94 11.96 -13.49 1.08
N PRO A 95 12.94 -14.18 1.70
CA PRO A 95 12.75 -15.53 2.22
C PRO A 95 11.80 -15.62 3.41
N LYS A 96 11.59 -14.52 4.13
CA LYS A 96 10.62 -14.44 5.23
C LYS A 96 9.19 -14.15 4.76
N GLY A 97 8.97 -13.92 3.46
CA GLY A 97 7.65 -13.65 2.89
C GLY A 97 6.99 -12.40 3.47
N LYS A 98 7.69 -11.26 3.44
CA LYS A 98 7.12 -10.00 3.94
C LYS A 98 6.07 -9.43 2.99
N ILE A 99 6.09 -9.80 1.70
CA ILE A 99 4.90 -9.80 0.85
C ILE A 99 4.25 -11.17 1.04
N ARG A 100 3.21 -11.20 1.88
CA ARG A 100 2.64 -12.44 2.41
C ARG A 100 1.68 -13.12 1.44
N GLN A 101 0.84 -12.35 0.76
CA GLN A 101 -0.23 -12.85 -0.09
C GLN A 101 -0.40 -11.97 -1.32
N CYS A 102 -0.82 -12.59 -2.44
CA CYS A 102 -1.34 -11.91 -3.63
C CYS A 102 -2.78 -12.31 -3.88
N GLU A 103 -3.64 -11.31 -4.12
CA GLU A 103 -5.08 -11.50 -4.33
C GLU A 103 -5.44 -11.44 -5.81
N PHE A 104 -6.19 -12.43 -6.29
CA PHE A 104 -6.54 -12.59 -7.70
C PHE A 104 -8.05 -12.53 -7.93
N PHE A 105 -8.45 -12.07 -9.11
CA PHE A 105 -9.76 -12.37 -9.67
C PHE A 105 -9.81 -13.79 -10.24
N LEU A 106 -11.03 -14.38 -10.25
CA LEU A 106 -11.30 -15.71 -10.80
C LEU A 106 -12.34 -15.71 -11.93
N TYR A 107 -12.88 -14.55 -12.28
CA TYR A 107 -14.06 -14.46 -13.14
C TYR A 107 -13.78 -14.78 -14.60
N SER A 108 -12.63 -14.39 -15.13
CA SER A 108 -12.28 -14.67 -16.53
C SER A 108 -11.40 -15.93 -16.65
N LYS A 109 -11.44 -16.58 -17.83
CA LYS A 109 -10.53 -17.69 -18.12
C LYS A 109 -9.06 -17.24 -17.98
N LYS A 110 -8.74 -16.06 -18.49
CA LYS A 110 -7.38 -15.49 -18.41
C LYS A 110 -6.87 -15.38 -16.95
N ASP A 111 -7.73 -14.89 -16.04
CA ASP A 111 -7.36 -14.75 -14.63
C ASP A 111 -7.10 -16.12 -14.01
N ARG A 112 -7.96 -17.12 -14.28
CA ARG A 112 -7.76 -18.50 -13.79
C ARG A 112 -6.50 -19.14 -14.36
N ASP A 113 -6.24 -18.97 -15.68
CA ASP A 113 -5.01 -19.46 -16.31
C ASP A 113 -3.77 -18.84 -15.66
N ALA A 114 -3.81 -17.56 -15.30
CA ALA A 114 -2.73 -16.91 -14.58
C ALA A 114 -2.55 -17.48 -13.16
N VAL A 115 -3.65 -17.71 -12.44
CA VAL A 115 -3.61 -18.33 -11.10
C VAL A 115 -2.95 -19.71 -11.17
N TYR A 116 -3.34 -20.58 -12.11
CA TYR A 116 -2.73 -21.91 -12.28
C TYR A 116 -1.23 -21.82 -12.54
N LYS A 117 -0.78 -20.93 -13.45
CA LYS A 117 0.64 -20.72 -13.74
C LYS A 117 1.42 -20.18 -12.53
N CYS A 118 0.80 -19.33 -11.71
CA CYS A 118 1.41 -18.86 -10.47
C CYS A 118 1.50 -20.00 -9.43
N MET A 119 0.48 -20.88 -9.34
CA MET A 119 0.52 -22.05 -8.47
C MET A 119 1.64 -23.04 -8.85
N GLU A 120 1.92 -23.19 -10.16
CA GLU A 120 3.00 -24.04 -10.67
C GLU A 120 4.41 -23.58 -10.22
N LYS A 121 4.57 -22.31 -9.79
CA LYS A 121 5.83 -21.82 -9.24
C LYS A 121 6.17 -22.40 -7.87
N ASP A 122 5.20 -22.95 -7.17
CA ASP A 122 5.33 -23.57 -5.84
C ASP A 122 6.06 -22.70 -4.81
N TYR A 123 5.86 -21.40 -4.90
CA TYR A 123 6.42 -20.46 -3.92
C TYR A 123 5.68 -20.57 -2.59
N LYS A 124 6.44 -20.65 -1.49
CA LYS A 124 5.84 -20.51 -0.16
C LYS A 124 5.18 -19.14 0.03
N PHE A 125 5.80 -18.10 -0.51
CA PHE A 125 5.31 -16.72 -0.47
C PHE A 125 5.63 -16.01 -1.81
N PRO A 126 4.72 -15.12 -2.24
CA PRO A 126 3.40 -14.83 -1.68
C PRO A 126 2.44 -16.02 -1.81
N GLU A 127 1.58 -16.22 -0.81
CA GLU A 127 0.45 -17.15 -0.92
C GLU A 127 -0.58 -16.60 -1.92
N ILE A 128 -1.19 -17.48 -2.68
CA ILE A 128 -2.23 -17.11 -3.66
C ILE A 128 -3.58 -17.12 -2.96
N THR A 129 -4.29 -15.99 -3.02
CA THR A 129 -5.65 -15.84 -2.52
C THR A 129 -6.57 -15.28 -3.60
N SER A 130 -7.87 -15.42 -3.41
CA SER A 130 -8.87 -14.90 -4.34
C SER A 130 -9.81 -13.90 -3.69
N TRP A 131 -10.66 -13.30 -4.52
CA TRP A 131 -11.72 -12.42 -4.09
C TRP A 131 -13.03 -12.70 -4.84
N ILE A 132 -14.13 -12.74 -4.08
CA ILE A 132 -15.48 -12.93 -4.58
C ILE A 132 -16.46 -11.96 -3.94
N ARG A 133 -17.61 -11.74 -4.60
CA ARG A 133 -18.79 -11.17 -3.94
C ARG A 133 -19.37 -12.19 -2.97
N ALA A 134 -20.10 -11.73 -1.96
CA ALA A 134 -20.86 -12.60 -1.06
C ALA A 134 -21.99 -13.32 -1.83
N SER A 135 -21.64 -14.34 -2.58
CA SER A 135 -22.52 -15.10 -3.46
C SER A 135 -22.08 -16.55 -3.56
N LYS A 136 -23.03 -17.48 -3.33
CA LYS A 136 -22.80 -18.92 -3.50
C LYS A 136 -22.27 -19.29 -4.88
N LYS A 137 -22.81 -18.62 -5.93
CA LYS A 137 -22.36 -18.84 -7.31
C LYS A 137 -20.89 -18.45 -7.50
N ASP A 138 -20.46 -17.35 -6.91
CA ASP A 138 -19.05 -16.92 -7.02
C ASP A 138 -18.15 -17.87 -6.21
N PHE A 139 -18.64 -18.41 -5.10
CA PHE A 139 -17.90 -19.34 -4.27
C PHE A 139 -17.60 -20.68 -4.97
N GLU A 140 -18.44 -21.12 -5.90
CA GLU A 140 -18.14 -22.32 -6.73
C GLU A 140 -16.82 -22.18 -7.49
N LEU A 141 -16.46 -20.98 -7.97
CA LEU A 141 -15.16 -20.74 -8.63
C LEU A 141 -13.98 -20.95 -7.69
N VAL A 142 -14.15 -20.58 -6.43
CA VAL A 142 -13.11 -20.76 -5.40
C VAL A 142 -12.83 -22.25 -5.16
N LYS A 143 -13.89 -23.04 -5.06
CA LYS A 143 -13.81 -24.51 -4.89
C LYS A 143 -13.20 -25.18 -6.11
N GLU A 144 -13.64 -24.80 -7.31
CA GLU A 144 -13.18 -25.39 -8.57
C GLU A 144 -11.66 -25.24 -8.75
N ILE A 145 -11.10 -24.08 -8.37
CA ILE A 145 -9.66 -23.81 -8.49
C ILE A 145 -8.85 -24.43 -7.34
N GLY A 146 -9.50 -24.80 -6.24
CA GLY A 146 -8.86 -25.38 -5.08
C GLY A 146 -8.13 -24.34 -4.20
N MET A 147 -8.69 -23.11 -4.10
CA MET A 147 -8.13 -22.06 -3.26
C MET A 147 -8.24 -22.43 -1.78
N LYS A 148 -7.22 -22.10 -1.00
CA LYS A 148 -7.19 -22.30 0.46
C LYS A 148 -7.81 -21.15 1.25
N GLU A 149 -7.85 -19.96 0.64
CA GLU A 149 -8.38 -18.73 1.24
C GLU A 149 -9.05 -17.90 0.17
N THR A 150 -10.15 -17.22 0.52
CA THR A 150 -10.82 -16.26 -0.36
C THR A 150 -11.29 -15.02 0.39
N GLY A 151 -11.14 -13.85 -0.22
CA GLY A 151 -11.80 -12.63 0.19
C GLY A 151 -13.28 -12.67 -0.17
N ILE A 152 -14.15 -12.22 0.74
CA ILE A 152 -15.60 -12.10 0.56
C ILE A 152 -15.98 -10.64 0.78
N LEU A 153 -16.61 -10.01 -0.21
CA LEU A 153 -17.08 -8.63 -0.09
C LEU A 153 -18.27 -8.56 0.87
N VAL A 154 -18.06 -7.86 1.96
CA VAL A 154 -19.06 -7.63 3.01
C VAL A 154 -19.26 -6.12 3.18
N SER A 155 -20.31 -5.58 2.57
CA SER A 155 -20.60 -4.15 2.73
C SER A 155 -21.18 -3.88 4.10
N CYS A 156 -20.56 -2.98 4.89
CA CYS A 156 -20.93 -2.77 6.29
C CYS A 156 -21.49 -1.37 6.62
N SER A 157 -21.47 -0.43 5.67
CA SER A 157 -22.12 0.86 5.86
C SER A 157 -23.58 0.84 5.47
N ASP A 158 -24.38 1.66 6.14
CA ASP A 158 -25.81 1.81 5.79
C ASP A 158 -26.00 2.40 4.38
N TYR A 159 -25.02 3.12 3.84
CA TYR A 159 -25.01 3.51 2.43
C TYR A 159 -25.12 2.30 1.49
N HIS A 160 -24.36 1.25 1.78
CA HIS A 160 -24.36 0.05 0.96
C HIS A 160 -25.51 -0.88 1.32
N ILE A 161 -25.76 -1.11 2.60
CA ILE A 161 -26.81 -2.03 3.06
C ILE A 161 -28.18 -1.57 2.57
N PHE A 162 -28.56 -0.31 2.84
CA PHE A 162 -29.89 0.20 2.51
C PHE A 162 -30.04 0.64 1.05
N TYR A 163 -29.05 1.37 0.50
CA TYR A 163 -29.21 1.97 -0.83
C TYR A 163 -28.76 1.05 -1.96
N LYS A 164 -27.69 0.25 -1.76
CA LYS A 164 -27.15 -0.66 -2.79
C LYS A 164 -27.80 -2.04 -2.72
N LEU A 165 -27.84 -2.65 -1.54
CA LEU A 165 -28.32 -4.02 -1.34
C LEU A 165 -29.82 -4.09 -1.10
N LYS A 166 -30.47 -3.01 -0.66
CA LYS A 166 -31.90 -2.95 -0.30
C LYS A 166 -32.27 -3.94 0.81
N MET A 167 -31.40 -4.06 1.81
CA MET A 167 -31.53 -4.95 2.95
C MET A 167 -31.60 -4.16 4.26
N THR A 168 -32.15 -4.75 5.31
CA THR A 168 -31.89 -4.35 6.69
C THR A 168 -30.50 -4.82 7.14
N ARG A 169 -30.00 -4.29 8.25
CA ARG A 169 -28.73 -4.74 8.83
C ARG A 169 -28.77 -6.22 9.19
N ARG A 170 -29.90 -6.71 9.71
CA ARG A 170 -30.11 -8.12 10.07
C ARG A 170 -30.04 -9.02 8.85
N GLU A 171 -30.79 -8.70 7.81
CA GLU A 171 -30.77 -9.47 6.56
C GLU A 171 -29.37 -9.52 5.93
N ALA A 172 -28.65 -8.40 5.93
CA ALA A 172 -27.28 -8.33 5.43
C ALA A 172 -26.35 -9.23 6.27
N MET A 173 -26.40 -9.16 7.59
CA MET A 173 -25.62 -9.97 8.51
C MET A 173 -25.89 -11.48 8.27
N GLU A 174 -27.15 -11.88 8.25
CA GLU A 174 -27.54 -13.28 8.02
C GLU A 174 -27.08 -13.79 6.67
N HIS A 175 -27.22 -12.97 5.63
CA HIS A 175 -26.73 -13.30 4.31
C HIS A 175 -25.22 -13.54 4.31
N TYR A 176 -24.42 -12.62 4.85
CA TYR A 176 -22.96 -12.75 4.89
C TYR A 176 -22.51 -13.97 5.70
N LEU A 177 -23.09 -14.19 6.87
CA LEU A 177 -22.79 -15.36 7.71
C LEU A 177 -23.10 -16.67 6.98
N SER A 178 -24.13 -16.71 6.13
CA SER A 178 -24.45 -17.91 5.35
C SER A 178 -23.35 -18.28 4.36
N ILE A 179 -22.70 -17.29 3.72
CA ILE A 179 -21.59 -17.52 2.79
C ILE A 179 -20.31 -17.91 3.54
N VAL A 180 -20.05 -17.25 4.68
CA VAL A 180 -18.92 -17.58 5.54
C VAL A 180 -18.99 -19.02 6.03
N ARG A 181 -20.17 -19.48 6.49
CA ARG A 181 -20.38 -20.89 6.88
C ARG A 181 -20.08 -21.85 5.74
N GLU A 182 -20.58 -21.58 4.54
CA GLU A 182 -20.33 -22.41 3.38
C GLU A 182 -18.81 -22.53 3.07
N CYS A 183 -18.05 -21.42 3.21
CA CYS A 183 -16.60 -21.46 3.10
C CYS A 183 -15.97 -22.41 4.17
N LEU A 184 -16.36 -22.23 5.42
CA LEU A 184 -15.83 -23.00 6.54
C LEU A 184 -16.17 -24.49 6.44
N GLU A 185 -17.41 -24.83 6.02
CA GLU A 185 -17.86 -26.21 5.78
C GLU A 185 -17.00 -26.92 4.71
N THR A 186 -16.43 -26.18 3.77
CA THR A 186 -15.54 -26.74 2.73
C THR A 186 -14.05 -26.70 3.10
N GLY A 187 -13.70 -26.21 4.30
CA GLY A 187 -12.33 -26.12 4.76
C GLY A 187 -11.55 -24.93 4.21
N ILE A 188 -12.22 -23.97 3.56
CA ILE A 188 -11.61 -22.76 2.99
C ILE A 188 -11.69 -21.63 4.01
N SER A 189 -10.56 -20.92 4.23
CA SER A 189 -10.49 -19.77 5.14
C SER A 189 -11.14 -18.54 4.48
N PRO A 190 -12.21 -17.95 5.06
CA PRO A 190 -12.79 -16.72 4.56
C PRO A 190 -12.04 -15.49 5.09
N ARG A 191 -11.84 -14.48 4.24
CA ARG A 191 -11.41 -13.15 4.62
C ARG A 191 -12.54 -12.16 4.33
N CYS A 192 -13.22 -11.68 5.37
CA CYS A 192 -14.32 -10.75 5.24
C CYS A 192 -13.81 -9.33 4.99
N HIS A 193 -14.07 -8.79 3.80
CA HIS A 193 -13.72 -7.42 3.43
C HIS A 193 -14.84 -6.48 3.87
N LEU A 194 -14.66 -5.78 4.98
CA LEU A 194 -15.63 -4.84 5.55
C LEU A 194 -15.67 -3.55 4.71
N GLU A 195 -16.36 -3.60 3.56
CA GLU A 195 -16.47 -2.49 2.61
C GLU A 195 -17.13 -1.27 3.28
N ASP A 196 -16.47 -0.11 3.14
CA ASP A 196 -16.93 1.20 3.60
C ASP A 196 -17.02 1.33 5.13
N ILE A 197 -16.06 0.71 5.83
CA ILE A 197 -16.06 0.69 7.30
C ILE A 197 -15.95 2.09 7.93
N THR A 198 -15.25 3.02 7.27
CA THR A 198 -15.04 4.39 7.76
C THR A 198 -16.28 5.28 7.69
N ARG A 199 -17.41 4.74 7.19
CA ARG A 199 -18.75 5.35 7.25
C ARG A 199 -19.79 4.43 7.90
N SER A 200 -19.34 3.39 8.60
CA SER A 200 -20.21 2.35 9.18
C SER A 200 -20.50 2.59 10.66
N ASP A 201 -21.59 2.02 11.13
CA ASP A 201 -21.90 1.96 12.58
C ASP A 201 -21.04 0.87 13.23
N ILE A 202 -19.91 1.28 13.78
CA ILE A 202 -18.90 0.35 14.33
C ILE A 202 -19.49 -0.48 15.47
N TYR A 203 -20.17 0.16 16.42
CA TYR A 203 -20.69 -0.56 17.59
C TYR A 203 -22.05 -1.19 17.37
N GLY A 204 -22.88 -0.65 16.47
CA GLY A 204 -24.22 -1.18 16.20
C GLY A 204 -24.27 -2.25 15.10
N PHE A 205 -23.22 -2.37 14.26
CA PHE A 205 -23.18 -3.37 13.20
C PHE A 205 -21.85 -4.11 13.10
N VAL A 206 -20.71 -3.40 12.98
CA VAL A 206 -19.41 -4.03 12.68
C VAL A 206 -18.94 -4.94 13.81
N ILE A 207 -18.94 -4.46 15.04
CA ILE A 207 -18.53 -5.27 16.21
C ILE A 207 -19.48 -6.46 16.42
N PRO A 208 -20.83 -6.31 16.42
CA PRO A 208 -21.75 -7.45 16.48
C PRO A 208 -21.49 -8.49 15.39
N PHE A 209 -21.25 -8.06 14.14
CA PHE A 209 -20.96 -8.97 13.05
C PHE A 209 -19.62 -9.71 13.25
N CYS A 210 -18.57 -9.01 13.67
CA CYS A 210 -17.28 -9.65 13.95
C CYS A 210 -17.33 -10.63 15.13
N LEU A 211 -18.15 -10.37 16.14
CA LEU A 211 -18.39 -11.33 17.22
C LEU A 211 -19.01 -12.64 16.70
N GLU A 212 -19.98 -12.55 15.77
CA GLU A 212 -20.52 -13.77 15.13
C GLU A 212 -19.48 -14.50 14.27
N LEU A 213 -18.59 -13.75 13.57
CA LEU A 213 -17.49 -14.36 12.83
C LEU A 213 -16.50 -15.08 13.75
N MET A 214 -16.18 -14.53 14.91
CA MET A 214 -15.30 -15.18 15.89
C MET A 214 -15.94 -16.45 16.49
N LYS A 215 -17.25 -16.46 16.70
CA LYS A 215 -17.97 -17.69 17.08
C LYS A 215 -17.86 -18.76 16.01
N LEU A 216 -18.03 -18.41 14.73
CA LEU A 216 -17.86 -19.38 13.63
C LEU A 216 -16.41 -19.88 13.56
N MET A 217 -15.43 -19.01 13.73
CA MET A 217 -14.02 -19.41 13.79
C MET A 217 -13.80 -20.44 14.91
N ASP A 218 -14.36 -20.23 16.09
CA ASP A 218 -14.25 -21.14 17.21
C ASP A 218 -14.98 -22.45 16.97
N GLU A 219 -16.13 -22.42 16.30
CA GLU A 219 -16.90 -23.62 15.94
C GLU A 219 -16.16 -24.50 14.95
N TYR A 220 -15.68 -23.93 13.85
CA TYR A 220 -15.06 -24.67 12.74
C TYR A 220 -13.54 -24.90 12.89
N LYS A 221 -12.88 -24.19 13.81
CA LYS A 221 -11.41 -24.21 14.00
C LYS A 221 -10.63 -23.83 12.73
N ILE A 222 -11.23 -23.01 11.88
CA ILE A 222 -10.63 -22.45 10.66
C ILE A 222 -10.54 -20.94 10.83
N PRO A 223 -9.39 -20.30 10.54
CA PRO A 223 -9.24 -18.84 10.66
C PRO A 223 -10.27 -18.07 9.83
N VAL A 224 -10.90 -17.07 10.43
CA VAL A 224 -11.76 -16.09 9.76
C VAL A 224 -11.06 -14.74 9.83
N LYS A 225 -10.53 -14.29 8.68
CA LYS A 225 -9.79 -13.02 8.61
C LYS A 225 -10.72 -11.83 8.37
N ILE A 226 -10.31 -10.67 8.85
CA ILE A 226 -11.03 -9.41 8.74
C ILE A 226 -10.17 -8.40 7.98
N ARG A 227 -10.66 -7.92 6.83
CA ARG A 227 -10.04 -6.79 6.12
C ARG A 227 -10.84 -5.52 6.38
N VAL A 228 -10.20 -4.55 7.00
CA VAL A 228 -10.72 -3.21 7.28
C VAL A 228 -10.58 -2.37 6.02
N CYS A 229 -11.67 -2.06 5.32
CA CYS A 229 -11.63 -1.35 4.05
C CYS A 229 -12.05 0.12 4.19
N ASP A 230 -11.07 1.02 4.18
CA ASP A 230 -11.30 2.46 4.02
C ASP A 230 -11.60 2.78 2.55
N THR A 231 -12.77 2.34 2.10
CA THR A 231 -13.18 2.31 0.70
C THR A 231 -13.18 3.70 0.04
N MET A 232 -13.51 4.74 0.82
CA MET A 232 -13.60 6.11 0.30
C MET A 232 -12.42 6.99 0.74
N GLY A 233 -11.38 6.42 1.37
CA GLY A 233 -10.24 7.17 1.87
C GLY A 233 -10.59 8.19 2.96
N TYR A 234 -11.70 8.02 3.67
CA TYR A 234 -12.15 8.94 4.73
C TYR A 234 -11.47 8.71 6.08
N GLY A 235 -10.80 7.60 6.24
CA GLY A 235 -10.06 7.27 7.46
C GLY A 235 -9.06 8.35 7.84
N VAL A 236 -8.88 8.54 9.14
CA VAL A 236 -7.86 9.44 9.69
C VAL A 236 -7.09 8.76 10.81
N ASN A 237 -5.82 9.10 10.90
CA ASN A 237 -4.89 8.55 11.89
C ASN A 237 -4.69 9.45 13.11
N TYR A 238 -5.43 10.54 13.22
CA TYR A 238 -5.24 11.52 14.28
C TYR A 238 -5.68 10.98 15.65
N PRO A 239 -4.86 11.17 16.70
CA PRO A 239 -5.29 10.87 18.07
C PRO A 239 -6.59 11.59 18.43
N GLY A 240 -7.49 10.90 19.11
CA GLY A 240 -8.76 11.47 19.54
C GLY A 240 -9.79 11.70 18.44
N ALA A 241 -9.52 11.31 17.19
CA ALA A 241 -10.52 11.35 16.13
C ALA A 241 -11.69 10.40 16.42
N VAL A 242 -12.90 10.83 16.05
CA VAL A 242 -14.14 10.09 16.33
C VAL A 242 -14.34 8.94 15.35
N ILE A 243 -14.87 7.83 15.85
CA ILE A 243 -15.46 6.77 15.02
C ILE A 243 -16.66 7.37 14.22
N PRO A 244 -16.86 6.99 12.94
CA PRO A 244 -16.21 5.85 12.27
C PRO A 244 -14.93 6.20 11.50
N ARG A 245 -14.43 7.43 11.55
CA ARG A 245 -13.26 7.85 10.77
C ARG A 245 -11.91 7.48 11.42
N SER A 246 -11.87 7.19 12.71
CA SER A 246 -10.64 6.89 13.44
C SER A 246 -10.10 5.50 13.11
N ILE A 247 -9.01 5.39 12.35
CA ILE A 247 -8.33 4.11 12.12
C ILE A 247 -7.85 3.48 13.44
N PRO A 248 -7.20 4.23 14.36
CA PRO A 248 -6.87 3.70 15.67
C PRO A 248 -8.07 3.12 16.41
N GLY A 249 -9.19 3.85 16.43
CA GLY A 249 -10.41 3.43 17.12
C GLY A 249 -11.06 2.19 16.52
N ILE A 250 -11.05 2.06 15.19
CA ILE A 250 -11.59 0.88 14.50
C ILE A 250 -10.74 -0.36 14.83
N ILE A 251 -9.42 -0.30 14.66
CA ILE A 251 -8.52 -1.44 14.93
C ILE A 251 -8.61 -1.85 16.41
N TYR A 252 -8.60 -0.87 17.32
CA TYR A 252 -8.80 -1.14 18.74
C TYR A 252 -10.14 -1.84 19.01
N GLY A 253 -11.23 -1.35 18.40
CA GLY A 253 -12.57 -1.93 18.55
C GLY A 253 -12.63 -3.39 18.10
N LEU A 254 -12.06 -3.71 16.97
CA LEU A 254 -12.00 -5.09 16.45
C LEU A 254 -11.22 -6.00 17.41
N ARG A 255 -10.07 -5.56 17.87
CA ARG A 255 -9.23 -6.36 18.77
C ARG A 255 -9.86 -6.54 20.16
N VAL A 256 -10.25 -5.43 20.78
CA VAL A 256 -10.63 -5.43 22.20
C VAL A 256 -12.12 -5.75 22.40
N HIS A 257 -12.98 -5.26 21.52
CA HIS A 257 -14.43 -5.44 21.69
C HIS A 257 -14.98 -6.63 20.92
N ALA A 258 -14.41 -6.95 19.75
CA ALA A 258 -14.82 -8.12 18.99
C ALA A 258 -13.90 -9.33 19.20
N GLY A 259 -12.76 -9.16 19.90
CA GLY A 259 -11.83 -10.26 20.20
C GLY A 259 -11.10 -10.80 18.96
N VAL A 260 -10.97 -10.01 17.89
CA VAL A 260 -10.30 -10.46 16.67
C VAL A 260 -8.78 -10.47 16.92
N PRO A 261 -8.10 -11.63 16.75
CA PRO A 261 -6.66 -11.72 16.85
C PRO A 261 -5.95 -10.80 15.85
N SER A 262 -4.85 -10.19 16.24
CA SER A 262 -4.09 -9.24 15.41
C SER A 262 -3.67 -9.82 14.05
N GLU A 263 -3.24 -11.08 14.05
CA GLU A 263 -2.81 -11.82 12.85
C GLU A 263 -3.95 -12.07 11.84
N LEU A 264 -5.19 -11.87 12.25
CA LEU A 264 -6.37 -11.98 11.39
C LEU A 264 -6.90 -10.62 10.91
N ILE A 265 -6.29 -9.51 11.33
CA ILE A 265 -6.69 -8.16 10.92
C ILE A 265 -5.75 -7.65 9.84
N GLU A 266 -6.33 -7.20 8.74
CA GLU A 266 -5.67 -6.56 7.62
C GLU A 266 -6.34 -5.22 7.30
N PHE A 267 -5.56 -4.20 6.97
CA PHE A 267 -6.08 -2.90 6.55
C PHE A 267 -5.91 -2.72 5.04
N HIS A 268 -6.94 -2.17 4.39
CA HIS A 268 -6.96 -1.79 2.98
C HIS A 268 -7.46 -0.36 2.84
N GLY A 269 -6.63 0.53 2.31
CA GLY A 269 -6.92 1.94 2.22
C GLY A 269 -6.88 2.49 0.80
N HIS A 270 -7.84 3.36 0.45
CA HIS A 270 -7.81 4.20 -0.74
C HIS A 270 -7.20 5.58 -0.43
N ASN A 271 -6.72 6.27 -1.47
CA ASN A 271 -5.87 7.46 -1.32
C ASN A 271 -6.59 8.78 -1.62
N ASP A 272 -7.91 8.81 -1.52
CA ASP A 272 -8.73 9.95 -1.93
C ASP A 272 -8.38 11.25 -1.16
N PHE A 273 -7.85 11.15 0.05
CA PHE A 273 -7.37 12.27 0.86
C PHE A 273 -5.87 12.21 1.18
N TYR A 274 -5.06 11.56 0.33
CA TYR A 274 -3.60 11.42 0.52
C TYR A 274 -3.19 10.78 1.85
N LYS A 275 -4.01 9.87 2.41
CA LYS A 275 -3.77 9.26 3.72
C LYS A 275 -3.54 7.75 3.69
N ALA A 276 -3.56 7.13 2.51
CA ALA A 276 -3.49 5.67 2.41
C ALA A 276 -2.26 5.09 3.11
N VAL A 277 -1.06 5.65 2.88
CA VAL A 277 0.18 5.20 3.53
C VAL A 277 0.12 5.40 5.04
N SER A 278 -0.18 6.62 5.50
CA SER A 278 -0.21 6.93 6.93
C SER A 278 -1.28 6.16 7.69
N ASN A 279 -2.43 5.88 7.07
CA ASN A 279 -3.48 5.05 7.67
C ASN A 279 -3.05 3.58 7.74
N SER A 280 -2.35 3.07 6.73
CA SER A 280 -1.82 1.70 6.70
C SER A 280 -0.75 1.49 7.79
N SER A 281 0.21 2.41 7.92
CA SER A 281 1.19 2.38 9.02
C SER A 281 0.51 2.46 10.39
N THR A 282 -0.52 3.30 10.50
CA THR A 282 -1.32 3.42 11.72
C THR A 282 -2.04 2.11 12.04
N ALA A 283 -2.59 1.41 11.06
CA ALA A 283 -3.22 0.12 11.30
C ALA A 283 -2.22 -0.89 11.91
N TRP A 284 -0.98 -0.95 11.43
CA TRP A 284 0.08 -1.74 12.05
C TRP A 284 0.34 -1.33 13.51
N LEU A 285 0.50 -0.02 13.75
CA LEU A 285 0.79 0.50 15.09
C LEU A 285 -0.29 0.19 16.12
N TYR A 286 -1.53 0.01 15.69
CA TYR A 286 -2.67 -0.25 16.58
C TYR A 286 -3.15 -1.70 16.59
N GLY A 287 -2.51 -2.59 15.82
CA GLY A 287 -2.69 -4.03 15.98
C GLY A 287 -3.18 -4.82 14.79
N ALA A 288 -3.23 -4.26 13.61
CA ALA A 288 -3.34 -5.07 12.40
C ALA A 288 -1.98 -5.66 12.04
N CYS A 289 -1.92 -6.94 11.67
CA CYS A 289 -0.67 -7.53 11.16
C CYS A 289 -0.49 -7.27 9.65
N GLY A 290 -1.57 -7.29 8.89
CA GLY A 290 -1.55 -7.10 7.44
C GLY A 290 -1.91 -5.69 7.00
N VAL A 291 -1.25 -5.21 5.94
CA VAL A 291 -1.72 -4.07 5.13
C VAL A 291 -1.78 -4.49 3.67
N ASN A 292 -2.87 -4.13 3.01
CA ASN A 292 -3.14 -4.50 1.63
C ASN A 292 -2.83 -3.33 0.70
N CYS A 293 -1.99 -3.59 -0.29
CA CYS A 293 -1.37 -2.61 -1.16
C CYS A 293 -1.50 -3.00 -2.62
N SER A 294 -1.21 -2.08 -3.51
CA SER A 294 -0.99 -2.36 -4.93
C SER A 294 0.31 -1.70 -5.40
N LEU A 295 0.91 -2.22 -6.47
CA LEU A 295 2.08 -1.60 -7.09
C LEU A 295 1.75 -0.16 -7.50
N PHE A 296 2.60 0.76 -7.08
CA PHE A 296 2.50 2.21 -7.35
C PHE A 296 1.16 2.84 -6.90
N GLY A 297 0.46 2.17 -6.01
CA GLY A 297 -0.87 2.59 -5.57
C GLY A 297 -1.94 2.52 -6.65
N ILE A 298 -1.74 1.75 -7.73
CA ILE A 298 -2.72 1.64 -8.82
C ILE A 298 -4.02 1.04 -8.28
N GLY A 299 -5.13 1.72 -8.52
CA GLY A 299 -6.45 1.31 -8.08
C GLY A 299 -7.53 2.30 -8.51
N GLU A 300 -8.78 2.03 -8.19
CA GLU A 300 -9.90 2.90 -8.56
C GLU A 300 -9.74 4.32 -8.01
N ARG A 301 -10.29 5.31 -8.70
CA ARG A 301 -10.26 6.75 -8.38
C ARG A 301 -8.81 7.26 -8.22
N THR A 302 -8.40 7.53 -6.99
CA THR A 302 -7.04 8.04 -6.66
C THR A 302 -6.06 6.94 -6.29
N GLY A 303 -6.50 5.68 -6.35
CA GLY A 303 -5.69 4.51 -6.10
C GLY A 303 -5.69 4.02 -4.65
N ASN A 304 -4.87 3.02 -4.41
CA ASN A 304 -4.72 2.30 -3.16
C ASN A 304 -3.45 2.75 -2.40
N THR A 305 -3.15 2.08 -1.30
CA THR A 305 -1.85 2.21 -0.63
C THR A 305 -0.74 1.68 -1.54
N PRO A 306 0.28 2.49 -1.88
CA PRO A 306 1.41 2.05 -2.70
C PRO A 306 2.25 0.99 -1.96
N LEU A 307 2.49 -0.14 -2.62
CA LEU A 307 3.22 -1.28 -2.03
C LEU A 307 4.66 -0.89 -1.67
N GLU A 308 5.35 -0.21 -2.58
CA GLU A 308 6.71 0.25 -2.37
C GLU A 308 6.85 1.21 -1.19
N ALA A 309 5.85 2.05 -0.94
CA ALA A 309 5.85 2.92 0.23
C ALA A 309 5.78 2.09 1.52
N MET A 310 4.95 1.05 1.56
CA MET A 310 4.81 0.20 2.74
C MET A 310 6.02 -0.71 2.98
N VAL A 311 6.80 -1.04 1.97
CA VAL A 311 8.10 -1.71 2.13
C VAL A 311 9.06 -0.82 2.95
N PHE A 312 9.12 0.47 2.63
CA PHE A 312 9.96 1.42 3.40
C PHE A 312 9.37 1.79 4.75
N GLU A 313 8.04 1.89 4.89
CA GLU A 313 7.39 2.04 6.20
C GLU A 313 7.68 0.83 7.11
N TYR A 314 7.63 -0.41 6.56
CA TYR A 314 8.03 -1.61 7.28
C TYR A 314 9.47 -1.50 7.80
N ALA A 315 10.40 -1.13 6.92
CA ALA A 315 11.81 -1.00 7.28
C ALA A 315 12.04 0.05 8.38
N GLN A 316 11.33 1.17 8.33
CA GLN A 316 11.41 2.22 9.35
C GLN A 316 10.84 1.76 10.70
N LEU A 317 9.70 1.08 10.71
CA LEU A 317 9.06 0.60 11.93
C LEU A 317 9.81 -0.57 12.58
N ARG A 318 10.42 -1.45 11.79
CA ARG A 318 11.11 -2.66 12.26
C ARG A 318 12.63 -2.48 12.44
N GLY A 319 13.21 -1.44 11.86
CA GLY A 319 14.67 -1.22 11.82
C GLY A 319 15.41 -2.25 10.95
N THR A 320 14.69 -3.00 10.09
CA THR A 320 15.24 -4.05 9.24
C THR A 320 14.35 -4.29 8.02
N LEU A 321 14.95 -4.72 6.91
CA LEU A 321 14.21 -5.20 5.74
C LEU A 321 13.77 -6.67 5.85
N ASP A 322 14.26 -7.40 6.85
CA ASP A 322 13.97 -8.83 7.06
C ASP A 322 14.19 -9.71 5.81
N GLY A 323 15.13 -9.32 4.98
CA GLY A 323 15.52 -10.04 3.76
C GLY A 323 14.73 -9.65 2.51
N MET A 324 13.91 -8.61 2.57
CA MET A 324 13.31 -8.02 1.35
C MET A 324 14.40 -7.45 0.43
N ASP A 325 14.29 -7.71 -0.88
CA ASP A 325 15.15 -7.14 -1.90
C ASP A 325 14.51 -5.90 -2.51
N THR A 326 14.81 -4.74 -1.96
CA THR A 326 14.22 -3.47 -2.41
C THR A 326 14.72 -2.98 -3.77
N THR A 327 15.82 -3.56 -4.31
CA THR A 327 16.31 -3.22 -5.67
C THR A 327 15.30 -3.64 -6.74
N VAL A 328 14.48 -4.65 -6.45
CA VAL A 328 13.37 -5.12 -7.29
C VAL A 328 12.33 -4.01 -7.56
N ILE A 329 12.19 -3.02 -6.68
CA ILE A 329 11.27 -1.89 -6.87
C ILE A 329 11.63 -1.09 -8.14
N THR A 330 12.92 -0.91 -8.40
CA THR A 330 13.39 -0.24 -9.62
C THR A 330 13.14 -1.09 -10.86
N GLU A 331 13.38 -2.40 -10.79
CA GLU A 331 13.09 -3.32 -11.89
C GLU A 331 11.58 -3.35 -12.21
N LEU A 332 10.72 -3.33 -11.18
CA LEU A 332 9.26 -3.23 -11.33
C LEU A 332 8.84 -1.94 -12.02
N ALA A 333 9.41 -0.80 -11.62
CA ALA A 333 9.11 0.48 -12.26
C ALA A 333 9.50 0.47 -13.76
N ASP A 334 10.67 -0.05 -14.07
CA ASP A 334 11.17 -0.22 -15.44
C ASP A 334 10.27 -1.15 -16.26
N TYR A 335 9.87 -2.29 -15.68
CA TYR A 335 8.97 -3.26 -16.33
C TYR A 335 7.60 -2.64 -16.64
N TYR A 336 7.05 -1.87 -15.69
CA TYR A 336 5.77 -1.18 -15.90
C TYR A 336 5.82 -0.15 -17.02
N GLU A 337 6.89 0.63 -17.11
CA GLU A 337 7.03 1.63 -18.18
C GLU A 337 7.29 0.98 -19.55
N LYS A 338 8.17 -0.04 -19.61
CA LYS A 338 8.63 -0.62 -20.88
C LYS A 338 7.68 -1.69 -21.43
N GLU A 339 7.22 -2.60 -20.57
CA GLU A 339 6.48 -3.80 -21.00
C GLU A 339 4.96 -3.69 -20.78
N ILE A 340 4.55 -2.92 -19.79
CA ILE A 340 3.13 -2.70 -19.49
C ILE A 340 2.60 -1.40 -20.11
N GLY A 341 3.51 -0.46 -20.43
CA GLY A 341 3.17 0.84 -21.01
C GLY A 341 2.47 1.78 -20.01
N TYR A 342 2.70 1.59 -18.70
CA TYR A 342 2.17 2.46 -17.66
C TYR A 342 3.14 3.58 -17.34
N HIS A 343 2.71 4.82 -17.49
CA HIS A 343 3.55 5.97 -17.19
C HIS A 343 3.55 6.29 -15.69
N ILE A 344 4.71 6.15 -15.04
CA ILE A 344 4.91 6.54 -13.64
C ILE A 344 5.25 8.04 -13.60
N PRO A 345 4.48 8.88 -12.85
CA PRO A 345 4.83 10.30 -12.70
C PRO A 345 6.27 10.47 -12.20
N SER A 346 7.03 11.32 -12.86
CA SER A 346 8.49 11.39 -12.68
C SER A 346 8.95 11.71 -11.24
N ARG A 347 8.08 12.26 -10.39
CA ARG A 347 8.36 12.59 -8.99
C ARG A 347 7.70 11.66 -7.99
N THR A 348 7.14 10.54 -8.42
CA THR A 348 6.59 9.53 -7.50
C THR A 348 7.71 9.04 -6.59
N PRO A 349 7.53 9.06 -5.27
CA PRO A 349 8.55 8.58 -4.33
C PRO A 349 9.05 7.17 -4.68
N PHE A 350 10.34 6.94 -4.54
CA PHE A 350 11.07 5.69 -4.79
C PHE A 350 11.13 5.21 -6.25
N VAL A 351 10.11 5.44 -7.07
CA VAL A 351 9.95 4.84 -8.40
C VAL A 351 10.00 5.83 -9.56
N GLY A 352 9.65 7.09 -9.35
CA GLY A 352 9.68 8.12 -10.39
C GLY A 352 11.10 8.41 -10.88
N LYS A 353 11.29 8.75 -12.15
CA LYS A 353 12.61 9.02 -12.74
C LYS A 353 13.39 10.13 -12.01
N ASN A 354 12.68 11.09 -11.42
CA ASN A 354 13.24 12.27 -10.77
C ASN A 354 13.02 12.27 -9.24
N PHE A 355 12.70 11.15 -8.60
CA PHE A 355 12.37 11.15 -7.17
C PHE A 355 13.55 11.59 -6.29
N ASN A 356 14.78 11.30 -6.69
CA ASN A 356 16.03 11.63 -5.99
C ASN A 356 16.93 12.58 -6.80
N VAL A 357 16.34 13.39 -7.70
CA VAL A 357 17.08 14.36 -8.54
C VAL A 357 17.11 15.72 -7.88
N THR A 358 18.31 16.21 -7.62
CA THR A 358 18.58 17.56 -7.10
C THR A 358 18.89 18.51 -8.26
N ARG A 359 18.37 19.75 -8.21
CA ARG A 359 18.52 20.73 -9.29
C ARG A 359 19.29 21.99 -8.89
N ALA A 360 19.15 22.43 -7.64
CA ALA A 360 19.82 23.64 -7.19
C ALA A 360 21.33 23.42 -7.05
N GLY A 361 22.13 24.37 -7.55
CA GLY A 361 23.59 24.25 -7.51
C GLY A 361 24.18 24.07 -6.12
N ILE A 362 23.60 24.73 -5.10
CA ILE A 362 24.01 24.58 -3.70
C ILE A 362 23.72 23.16 -3.14
N HIS A 363 22.64 22.54 -3.60
CA HIS A 363 22.31 21.18 -3.20
C HIS A 363 23.20 20.16 -3.91
N ALA A 364 23.52 20.40 -5.18
CA ALA A 364 24.48 19.60 -5.92
C ALA A 364 25.88 19.62 -5.28
N ASP A 365 26.35 20.80 -4.89
CA ASP A 365 27.62 20.98 -4.18
C ASP A 365 27.59 20.25 -2.81
N GLY A 366 26.46 20.27 -2.13
CA GLY A 366 26.25 19.53 -0.89
C GLY A 366 26.38 18.00 -1.09
N LEU A 367 25.69 17.44 -2.09
CA LEU A 367 25.78 16.00 -2.44
C LEU A 367 27.20 15.57 -2.79
N LEU A 368 27.96 16.44 -3.48
CA LEU A 368 29.36 16.15 -3.84
C LEU A 368 30.30 16.14 -2.63
N LYS A 369 30.00 16.92 -1.62
CA LYS A 369 30.78 16.97 -0.37
C LYS A 369 30.47 15.78 0.53
N ASN A 370 29.20 15.48 0.69
CA ASN A 370 28.70 14.31 1.40
C ASN A 370 27.25 14.03 0.94
N GLU A 371 27.02 12.85 0.40
CA GLU A 371 25.73 12.43 -0.11
C GLU A 371 24.61 12.51 0.93
N GLU A 372 24.89 12.24 2.21
CA GLU A 372 23.94 12.28 3.32
C GLU A 372 23.31 13.67 3.57
N ILE A 373 23.91 14.75 3.02
CA ILE A 373 23.36 16.11 3.17
C ILE A 373 21.97 16.24 2.53
N TYR A 374 21.73 15.54 1.40
CA TYR A 374 20.47 15.59 0.66
C TYR A 374 19.91 14.21 0.28
N ASN A 375 20.48 13.14 0.81
CA ASN A 375 20.03 11.77 0.61
C ASN A 375 19.94 11.06 1.96
N VAL A 376 18.72 10.89 2.49
CA VAL A 376 18.48 10.42 3.87
C VAL A 376 18.75 8.93 4.09
N PHE A 377 18.92 8.18 3.03
CA PHE A 377 19.41 6.79 3.03
C PHE A 377 20.08 6.49 1.69
N ASP A 378 20.93 5.49 1.64
CA ASP A 378 21.66 5.09 0.45
C ASP A 378 20.73 4.51 -0.63
N THR A 379 20.21 5.39 -1.49
CA THR A 379 19.32 5.00 -2.60
C THR A 379 20.04 4.19 -3.68
N GLY A 380 21.38 4.31 -3.78
CA GLY A 380 22.21 3.45 -4.62
C GLY A 380 22.15 2.00 -4.16
N LYS A 381 22.37 1.76 -2.86
CA LYS A 381 22.34 0.44 -2.25
C LYS A 381 20.95 -0.19 -2.24
N PHE A 382 19.93 0.56 -1.80
CA PHE A 382 18.60 0.00 -1.55
C PHE A 382 17.68 -0.02 -2.77
N LEU A 383 17.91 0.84 -3.75
CA LEU A 383 17.08 0.94 -4.96
C LEU A 383 17.88 0.76 -6.26
N ASN A 384 19.21 0.57 -6.18
CA ASN A 384 20.10 0.64 -7.33
C ASN A 384 19.94 1.97 -8.11
N ARG A 385 19.67 3.07 -7.39
CA ARG A 385 19.40 4.41 -7.94
C ARG A 385 20.14 5.47 -7.13
N PRO A 386 21.42 5.72 -7.43
CA PRO A 386 22.18 6.77 -6.77
C PRO A 386 21.52 8.15 -7.01
N PRO A 387 21.70 9.12 -6.12
CA PRO A 387 21.16 10.46 -6.30
C PRO A 387 21.75 11.12 -7.53
N LEU A 388 20.91 11.84 -8.26
CA LEU A 388 21.25 12.52 -9.49
C LEU A 388 21.16 14.03 -9.35
N VAL A 389 21.98 14.75 -10.14
CA VAL A 389 21.91 16.21 -10.27
C VAL A 389 21.40 16.55 -11.67
N ALA A 390 20.27 17.23 -11.75
CA ALA A 390 19.80 17.71 -13.05
C ALA A 390 20.57 18.97 -13.45
N ILE A 391 20.96 19.05 -14.71
CA ILE A 391 21.71 20.19 -15.25
C ILE A 391 20.76 21.29 -15.76
N SER A 392 21.03 22.52 -15.32
CA SER A 392 20.29 23.72 -15.71
C SER A 392 21.25 24.95 -15.69
N ASN A 393 20.73 26.13 -15.94
CA ASN A 393 21.47 27.38 -15.84
C ASN A 393 22.14 27.63 -14.48
N THR A 394 21.60 27.04 -13.41
CA THR A 394 22.16 27.17 -12.05
C THR A 394 23.20 26.11 -11.72
N SER A 395 23.50 25.18 -12.63
CA SER A 395 24.47 24.12 -12.42
C SER A 395 25.89 24.63 -12.63
N GLY A 396 26.75 24.47 -11.61
CA GLY A 396 28.18 24.74 -11.71
C GLY A 396 28.96 23.56 -12.29
N LEU A 397 30.29 23.76 -12.49
CA LEU A 397 31.21 22.72 -12.98
C LEU A 397 31.14 21.43 -12.19
N ALA A 398 31.00 21.52 -10.85
CA ALA A 398 30.87 20.38 -9.97
C ALA A 398 29.62 19.55 -10.26
N GLY A 399 28.47 20.19 -10.52
CA GLY A 399 27.23 19.50 -10.88
C GLY A 399 27.34 18.72 -12.20
N ILE A 400 27.98 19.34 -13.19
CA ILE A 400 28.23 18.69 -14.51
C ILE A 400 29.16 17.50 -14.36
N ALA A 401 30.27 17.64 -13.65
CA ALA A 401 31.20 16.53 -13.37
C ALA A 401 30.50 15.37 -12.66
N HIS A 402 29.69 15.70 -11.66
CA HIS A 402 28.91 14.67 -10.94
C HIS A 402 27.93 13.96 -11.87
N TRP A 403 27.19 14.71 -12.69
CA TRP A 403 26.25 14.12 -13.65
C TRP A 403 26.97 13.14 -14.58
N ILE A 404 28.12 13.53 -15.17
CA ILE A 404 28.91 12.68 -16.04
C ILE A 404 29.34 11.41 -15.31
N ASN A 405 29.94 11.54 -14.14
CA ASN A 405 30.46 10.43 -13.36
C ASN A 405 29.38 9.42 -12.96
N THR A 406 28.20 9.93 -12.58
CA THR A 406 27.07 9.11 -12.13
C THR A 406 26.34 8.47 -13.32
N TYR A 407 26.07 9.24 -14.36
CA TYR A 407 25.35 8.74 -15.53
C TYR A 407 26.13 7.62 -16.25
N PHE A 408 27.41 7.84 -16.50
CA PHE A 408 28.28 6.85 -17.14
C PHE A 408 28.85 5.81 -16.18
N LYS A 409 28.48 5.86 -14.89
CA LYS A 409 28.92 4.94 -13.83
C LYS A 409 30.46 4.77 -13.81
N LEU A 410 31.15 5.88 -13.90
CA LEU A 410 32.61 5.86 -13.99
C LEU A 410 33.23 5.34 -12.68
N PRO A 411 34.18 4.39 -12.73
CA PRO A 411 34.91 3.93 -11.56
C PRO A 411 35.78 5.06 -10.99
N GLU A 412 36.17 4.96 -9.71
CA GLU A 412 36.85 6.03 -8.96
C GLU A 412 38.06 6.59 -9.65
N ASP A 413 38.86 5.71 -10.25
CA ASP A 413 40.10 6.04 -10.98
C ASP A 413 39.86 6.68 -12.35
N LYS A 414 38.64 6.65 -12.88
CA LYS A 414 38.24 7.26 -14.15
C LYS A 414 37.28 8.42 -14.02
N LYS A 415 36.96 8.84 -12.79
CA LYS A 415 36.07 9.97 -12.56
C LYS A 415 36.62 11.25 -13.17
N VAL A 416 35.78 11.96 -13.87
CA VAL A 416 36.08 13.26 -14.48
C VAL A 416 36.10 14.33 -13.38
N ASP A 417 37.21 15.06 -13.31
CA ASP A 417 37.36 16.22 -12.39
C ASP A 417 36.57 17.42 -12.90
N LYS A 418 36.01 18.18 -11.94
CA LYS A 418 35.20 19.39 -12.25
C LYS A 418 35.97 20.47 -13.04
N ASN A 419 37.28 20.49 -12.94
CA ASN A 419 38.16 21.46 -13.65
C ASN A 419 38.67 20.92 -15.00
N SER A 420 38.20 19.73 -15.44
CA SER A 420 38.58 19.18 -16.75
C SER A 420 38.05 20.02 -17.90
N GLU A 421 38.74 19.96 -19.04
CA GLU A 421 38.35 20.63 -20.30
C GLU A 421 36.95 20.16 -20.75
N LEU A 422 36.64 18.87 -20.58
CA LEU A 422 35.33 18.32 -20.92
C LEU A 422 34.22 19.02 -20.14
N VAL A 423 34.35 19.11 -18.82
CA VAL A 423 33.33 19.75 -17.95
C VAL A 423 33.17 21.23 -18.27
N SER A 424 34.27 21.95 -18.52
CA SER A 424 34.24 23.35 -18.91
C SER A 424 33.52 23.59 -20.23
N SER A 425 33.80 22.76 -21.24
CA SER A 425 33.13 22.85 -22.55
C SER A 425 31.62 22.52 -22.48
N VAL A 426 31.24 21.51 -21.70
CA VAL A 426 29.83 21.22 -21.48
C VAL A 426 29.13 22.37 -20.76
N LYS A 427 29.82 23.00 -19.77
CA LYS A 427 29.27 24.18 -19.06
C LYS A 427 29.02 25.36 -19.99
N GLU A 428 29.96 25.69 -20.86
CA GLU A 428 29.81 26.75 -21.86
C GLU A 428 28.61 26.49 -22.78
N TRP A 429 28.44 25.25 -23.22
CA TRP A 429 27.27 24.89 -24.03
C TRP A 429 25.98 25.03 -23.25
N VAL A 430 25.96 24.59 -21.98
CA VAL A 430 24.80 24.74 -21.10
C VAL A 430 24.43 26.22 -20.95
N ASP A 431 25.40 27.10 -20.63
CA ASP A 431 25.13 28.51 -20.43
C ASP A 431 24.55 29.15 -21.68
N LYS A 432 25.12 28.83 -22.84
CA LYS A 432 24.63 29.31 -24.12
C LYS A 432 23.17 28.96 -24.39
N GLN A 433 22.72 27.73 -24.03
CA GLN A 433 21.32 27.32 -24.19
C GLN A 433 20.37 28.26 -23.45
N TYR A 434 20.74 28.70 -22.24
CA TYR A 434 19.92 29.58 -21.42
C TYR A 434 20.04 31.03 -21.79
N GLU A 435 21.19 31.50 -22.27
CA GLU A 435 21.38 32.82 -22.86
C GLU A 435 20.52 32.99 -24.13
N GLU A 436 20.35 31.93 -24.90
CA GLU A 436 19.48 31.88 -26.09
C GLU A 436 17.98 31.71 -25.76
N GLY A 437 17.60 31.77 -24.47
CA GLY A 437 16.21 31.86 -24.01
C GLY A 437 15.57 30.55 -23.59
N ARG A 438 16.34 29.45 -23.35
CA ARG A 438 15.82 28.21 -22.82
C ARG A 438 15.23 28.39 -21.42
N VAL A 439 14.05 27.84 -21.17
CA VAL A 439 13.34 27.87 -19.85
C VAL A 439 13.17 26.48 -19.22
N THR A 440 13.59 25.40 -19.90
CA THR A 440 13.48 24.02 -19.43
C THR A 440 14.84 23.49 -18.95
N VAL A 441 14.84 22.48 -18.07
CA VAL A 441 16.07 21.72 -17.77
C VAL A 441 16.53 20.95 -19.01
N LEU A 442 17.84 20.65 -19.06
CA LEU A 442 18.39 19.80 -20.11
C LEU A 442 17.95 18.35 -19.90
N THR A 443 17.65 17.66 -20.98
CA THR A 443 17.37 16.22 -20.95
C THR A 443 18.67 15.43 -20.96
N ASP A 444 18.62 14.18 -20.51
CA ASP A 444 19.77 13.29 -20.55
C ASP A 444 20.29 13.09 -21.98
N ASP A 445 19.40 12.95 -22.97
CA ASP A 445 19.77 12.79 -24.38
C ASP A 445 20.53 14.00 -24.92
N GLU A 446 20.14 15.23 -24.53
CA GLU A 446 20.86 16.45 -24.92
C GLU A 446 22.25 16.49 -24.28
N LEU A 447 22.35 16.10 -23.00
CA LEU A 447 23.64 16.06 -22.30
C LEU A 447 24.56 15.00 -22.88
N ILE A 448 24.06 13.79 -23.12
CA ILE A 448 24.83 12.70 -23.75
C ILE A 448 25.40 13.18 -25.08
N ARG A 449 24.56 13.75 -25.94
CA ARG A 449 24.99 14.22 -27.26
C ARG A 449 26.12 15.24 -27.15
N VAL A 450 25.98 16.27 -26.30
CA VAL A 450 27.02 17.30 -26.17
C VAL A 450 28.29 16.76 -25.52
N ILE A 451 28.18 15.82 -24.60
CA ILE A 451 29.32 15.14 -23.97
C ILE A 451 30.06 14.33 -25.02
N ASP A 452 29.38 13.52 -25.82
CA ASP A 452 29.98 12.69 -26.89
C ASP A 452 30.68 13.56 -27.95
N GLU A 453 30.06 14.69 -28.35
CA GLU A 453 30.65 15.65 -29.27
C GLU A 453 31.95 16.24 -28.70
N ASN A 454 31.94 16.63 -27.43
CA ASN A 454 33.11 17.18 -26.77
C ASN A 454 34.20 16.12 -26.51
N CYS A 455 33.83 14.89 -26.13
CA CYS A 455 34.78 13.78 -25.98
C CYS A 455 35.56 13.51 -27.29
N LYS A 456 34.85 13.46 -28.42
CA LYS A 456 35.45 13.31 -29.74
C LYS A 456 36.39 14.47 -30.07
N ARG A 457 36.01 15.69 -29.75
CA ARG A 457 36.82 16.89 -30.01
C ARG A 457 38.09 16.93 -29.16
N ILE A 458 38.00 16.51 -27.89
CA ILE A 458 39.12 16.58 -26.93
C ILE A 458 39.98 15.30 -26.97
N GLY A 459 39.52 14.23 -27.59
CA GLY A 459 40.20 12.95 -27.64
C GLY A 459 40.17 12.16 -26.33
N VAL A 460 39.06 12.31 -25.57
CA VAL A 460 38.80 11.60 -24.29
C VAL A 460 37.76 10.49 -24.52
N GLU A 461 38.02 9.32 -24.00
CA GLU A 461 37.10 8.20 -23.99
C GLU A 461 36.60 7.96 -22.55
N LEU A 462 35.30 8.02 -22.32
CA LEU A 462 34.72 7.85 -20.99
C LEU A 462 34.43 6.40 -20.61
N ILE A 463 34.23 5.53 -21.64
CA ILE A 463 33.91 4.09 -21.44
C ILE A 463 34.82 3.26 -22.34
#